data_559fa9a1debda1b00853cfafefb3ae4f
#
_entry.id   559fa9a1debda1b00853cfafefb3ae4f
#
_cell.length_a   1.000
_cell.length_b   1.000
_cell.length_c   1.000
_cell.angle_alpha   90.00
_cell.angle_beta   90.00
_cell.angle_gamma   90.00
#
_symmetry.space_group_name_H-M   'P 1'
#
loop_
_entity.id
_entity.type
_entity.pdbx_description
1 polymer ?
#
loop_
_entity_poly.entity_id
_entity_poly.type
_entity_poly.pdbx_seq_one_letter_code
_entity_poly.pdbx_strand_id
1 'polypeptide(L)'
;MKRKLTLTLFFLFGIYAAKAQSDSALKDVGVAVSPSHINFNLKPGESKTFEVKVTNETQIRRSFSIVLNDYDVDQAGKTAFAEAGKSKYGISQWLTIAPTFFEVAPGGFQKIKVTLNIPDTGFSNRAGWCLMMVEERKKRETIDNKSSDKKISLGVIPTFAFGVYIYQNPPTVQNNKVEIKNFVSSLPANKKSRNIEFALENVGDGIAFCIAYVELTNLKTGKQQKLMVKRFTILPGNKRNYLFPLPTNLEPGKYSAVGVLDEVEAAELTFEVE
;
A
#
# COMPACT_ATOMS: atom_id res chain seq x y z
N MET A 1 49.47 -53.39 55.64
CA MET A 1 49.82 -52.76 54.32
C MET A 1 48.56 -52.70 53.46
N LYS A 2 47.96 -51.48 53.29
CA LYS A 2 46.73 -51.27 52.55
C LYS A 2 47.07 -50.64 51.18
N ARG A 3 46.86 -51.39 50.07
CA ARG A 3 47.00 -50.90 48.72
C ARG A 3 45.76 -50.08 48.35
N LYS A 4 45.96 -48.79 48.08
CA LYS A 4 44.92 -47.93 47.53
C LYS A 4 44.86 -48.14 45.98
N LEU A 5 43.73 -48.59 45.49
CA LEU A 5 43.48 -48.72 44.07
C LEU A 5 42.88 -47.39 43.59
N THR A 6 43.61 -46.63 42.78
CA THR A 6 43.19 -45.38 42.19
C THR A 6 42.49 -45.70 40.91
N LEU A 7 41.17 -45.49 40.88
CA LEU A 7 40.30 -45.65 39.67
C LEU A 7 40.34 -44.32 38.86
N THR A 8 41.05 -44.35 37.75
CA THR A 8 41.07 -43.21 36.78
C THR A 8 39.88 -43.29 35.88
N LEU A 9 38.89 -42.39 36.10
CA LEU A 9 37.70 -42.27 35.31
C LEU A 9 38.04 -41.39 34.07
N PHE A 10 38.14 -42.02 32.90
CA PHE A 10 38.31 -41.34 31.61
C PHE A 10 36.96 -40.77 31.18
N PHE A 11 36.77 -39.45 31.29
CA PHE A 11 35.61 -38.74 30.79
C PHE A 11 35.80 -38.50 29.28
N LEU A 12 35.21 -39.36 28.46
CA LEU A 12 35.08 -39.11 27.02
C LEU A 12 34.06 -38.00 26.78
N PHE A 13 34.56 -36.80 26.57
CA PHE A 13 33.75 -35.67 26.10
C PHE A 13 33.46 -35.90 24.62
N GLY A 14 32.30 -36.51 24.32
CA GLY A 14 31.75 -36.57 22.98
C GLY A 14 31.28 -35.17 22.53
N ILE A 15 32.07 -34.53 21.68
CA ILE A 15 31.65 -33.28 20.99
C ILE A 15 30.58 -33.67 19.99
N TYR A 16 29.33 -33.59 20.37
CA TYR A 16 28.22 -33.54 19.41
C TYR A 16 28.30 -32.18 18.71
N ALA A 17 28.92 -32.18 17.51
CA ALA A 17 28.75 -31.13 16.56
C ALA A 17 27.28 -31.13 16.14
N ALA A 18 26.44 -30.39 16.83
CA ALA A 18 25.11 -30.03 16.33
C ALA A 18 25.33 -29.23 15.03
N LYS A 19 25.19 -29.90 13.91
CA LYS A 19 24.93 -29.21 12.66
C LYS A 19 23.61 -28.48 12.86
N ALA A 20 23.70 -27.19 13.24
CA ALA A 20 22.60 -26.28 13.07
C ALA A 20 22.35 -26.26 11.55
N GLN A 21 21.42 -27.09 11.07
CA GLN A 21 20.75 -26.88 9.82
C GLN A 21 20.03 -25.54 9.99
N SER A 22 20.68 -24.49 9.49
CA SER A 22 19.93 -23.30 9.11
C SER A 22 19.00 -23.71 7.97
N ASP A 23 17.83 -24.22 8.30
CA ASP A 23 16.68 -24.16 7.43
C ASP A 23 16.31 -22.66 7.26
N SER A 24 17.18 -21.93 6.57
CA SER A 24 16.75 -20.81 5.81
C SER A 24 15.96 -21.40 4.63
N ALA A 25 14.74 -21.91 4.91
CA ALA A 25 13.71 -21.90 3.92
C ALA A 25 13.64 -20.43 3.49
N LEU A 26 14.38 -20.07 2.43
CA LEU A 26 14.23 -18.81 1.75
C LEU A 26 12.75 -18.75 1.41
N LYS A 27 11.98 -18.05 2.26
CA LYS A 27 10.63 -17.68 1.91
C LYS A 27 10.78 -17.01 0.57
N ASP A 28 10.17 -17.57 -0.46
CA ASP A 28 10.09 -16.94 -1.78
C ASP A 28 9.24 -15.68 -1.60
N VAL A 29 9.88 -14.61 -1.15
CA VAL A 29 9.22 -13.36 -0.74
C VAL A 29 8.66 -12.64 -1.96
N GLY A 30 9.10 -13.05 -3.16
CA GLY A 30 8.56 -12.55 -4.41
C GLY A 30 9.33 -11.35 -4.97
N VAL A 31 8.59 -10.35 -5.45
CA VAL A 31 9.14 -9.12 -6.01
C VAL A 31 8.74 -7.97 -5.11
N ALA A 32 9.67 -7.08 -4.83
CA ALA A 32 9.42 -5.86 -4.05
C ALA A 32 9.71 -4.61 -4.88
N VAL A 33 8.85 -3.59 -4.75
CA VAL A 33 9.01 -2.28 -5.38
C VAL A 33 8.99 -1.20 -4.29
N SER A 34 10.01 -0.36 -4.25
CA SER A 34 10.15 0.69 -3.22
C SER A 34 10.78 1.96 -3.79
N PRO A 35 10.29 3.14 -3.41
CA PRO A 35 9.11 3.37 -2.58
C PRO A 35 7.81 3.12 -3.33
N SER A 36 6.71 2.91 -2.60
CA SER A 36 5.36 2.80 -3.17
C SER A 36 4.70 4.16 -3.46
N HIS A 37 5.29 5.24 -2.95
CA HIS A 37 4.81 6.62 -3.11
C HIS A 37 5.99 7.55 -3.35
N ILE A 38 5.83 8.52 -4.26
CA ILE A 38 6.77 9.60 -4.51
C ILE A 38 6.01 10.92 -4.42
N ASN A 39 6.46 11.81 -3.54
CA ASN A 39 5.86 13.12 -3.36
C ASN A 39 6.79 14.20 -3.89
N PHE A 40 6.31 14.96 -4.87
CA PHE A 40 6.98 16.12 -5.42
C PHE A 40 6.32 17.40 -4.88
N ASN A 41 7.13 18.44 -4.73
CA ASN A 41 6.71 19.79 -4.38
C ASN A 41 7.51 20.75 -5.25
N LEU A 42 7.14 20.82 -6.52
CA LEU A 42 7.86 21.57 -7.55
C LEU A 42 7.05 22.74 -8.06
N LYS A 43 7.74 23.83 -8.40
CA LYS A 43 7.15 24.97 -9.10
C LYS A 43 7.09 24.72 -10.61
N PRO A 44 6.27 25.47 -11.37
CA PRO A 44 6.36 25.50 -12.82
C PRO A 44 7.81 25.75 -13.29
N GLY A 45 8.24 25.02 -14.33
CA GLY A 45 9.60 25.04 -14.88
C GLY A 45 10.65 24.21 -14.12
N GLU A 46 10.32 23.70 -12.92
CA GLU A 46 11.27 22.87 -12.15
C GLU A 46 11.23 21.40 -12.57
N SER A 47 12.35 20.72 -12.34
CA SER A 47 12.52 19.30 -12.60
C SER A 47 13.21 18.60 -11.42
N LYS A 48 12.80 17.37 -11.11
CA LYS A 48 13.43 16.56 -10.06
C LYS A 48 13.36 15.08 -10.37
N THR A 49 14.46 14.37 -10.06
CA THR A 49 14.56 12.92 -10.24
C THR A 49 14.51 12.19 -8.90
N PHE A 50 13.75 11.10 -8.87
CA PHE A 50 13.74 10.10 -7.81
C PHE A 50 14.15 8.74 -8.36
N GLU A 51 14.53 7.83 -7.46
CA GLU A 51 14.81 6.43 -7.79
C GLU A 51 13.77 5.51 -7.18
N VAL A 52 13.27 4.60 -8.00
CA VAL A 52 12.44 3.46 -7.56
C VAL A 52 13.29 2.20 -7.74
N LYS A 53 13.36 1.39 -6.69
CA LYS A 53 14.09 0.11 -6.69
C LYS A 53 13.10 -1.04 -6.85
N VAL A 54 13.34 -1.90 -7.84
CA VAL A 54 12.65 -3.18 -8.03
C VAL A 54 13.61 -4.28 -7.63
N THR A 55 13.24 -5.08 -6.64
CA THR A 55 14.05 -6.20 -6.14
C THR A 55 13.37 -7.51 -6.47
N ASN A 56 14.11 -8.48 -7.00
CA ASN A 56 13.64 -9.82 -7.29
C ASN A 56 14.20 -10.79 -6.24
N GLU A 57 13.40 -11.14 -5.26
CA GLU A 57 13.77 -12.10 -4.20
C GLU A 57 13.41 -13.54 -4.56
N THR A 58 12.96 -13.78 -5.80
CA THR A 58 12.66 -15.13 -6.31
C THR A 58 13.91 -15.82 -6.86
N GLN A 59 13.80 -17.12 -7.12
CA GLN A 59 14.90 -17.95 -7.64
C GLN A 59 15.02 -17.90 -9.18
N ILE A 60 14.15 -17.16 -9.87
CA ILE A 60 14.14 -17.05 -11.33
C ILE A 60 14.31 -15.61 -11.79
N ARG A 61 14.93 -15.44 -12.98
CA ARG A 61 15.00 -14.12 -13.63
C ARG A 61 13.61 -13.66 -14.03
N ARG A 62 13.31 -12.38 -13.77
CA ARG A 62 12.04 -11.77 -14.10
C ARG A 62 12.21 -10.54 -14.97
N SER A 63 11.31 -10.36 -15.91
CA SER A 63 11.29 -9.22 -16.83
C SER A 63 10.13 -8.30 -16.48
N PHE A 64 10.36 -6.98 -16.57
CA PHE A 64 9.37 -5.96 -16.23
C PHE A 64 9.28 -4.89 -17.30
N SER A 65 8.09 -4.30 -17.45
CA SER A 65 7.88 -3.07 -18.21
C SER A 65 7.21 -2.03 -17.34
N ILE A 66 7.46 -0.76 -17.64
CA ILE A 66 6.83 0.37 -16.97
C ILE A 66 5.71 0.91 -17.83
N VAL A 67 4.55 1.12 -17.22
CA VAL A 67 3.38 1.78 -17.82
C VAL A 67 2.97 2.94 -16.93
N LEU A 68 2.73 4.11 -17.53
CA LEU A 68 2.19 5.27 -16.85
C LEU A 68 0.71 5.42 -17.14
N ASN A 69 -0.08 5.62 -16.09
CA ASN A 69 -1.51 5.89 -16.19
C ASN A 69 -1.87 7.12 -15.34
N ASP A 70 -2.73 7.96 -15.84
CA ASP A 70 -3.48 8.85 -14.99
C ASP A 70 -4.59 8.05 -14.31
N TYR A 71 -5.11 8.54 -13.19
CA TYR A 71 -6.18 7.84 -12.48
C TYR A 71 -7.03 8.79 -11.65
N ASP A 72 -8.24 8.34 -11.34
CA ASP A 72 -9.13 8.91 -10.33
C ASP A 72 -9.51 7.83 -9.30
N VAL A 73 -10.06 8.26 -8.18
CA VAL A 73 -10.46 7.36 -7.08
C VAL A 73 -11.90 7.67 -6.70
N ASP A 74 -12.76 6.66 -6.69
CA ASP A 74 -14.15 6.81 -6.24
C ASP A 74 -14.27 6.87 -4.70
N GLN A 75 -15.49 7.08 -4.20
CA GLN A 75 -15.76 7.19 -2.76
C GLN A 75 -15.44 5.90 -1.98
N ALA A 76 -15.51 4.75 -2.62
CA ALA A 76 -15.14 3.46 -2.04
C ALA A 76 -13.63 3.21 -2.04
N GLY A 77 -12.87 4.07 -2.74
CA GLY A 77 -11.42 3.95 -2.88
C GLY A 77 -10.97 3.11 -4.06
N LYS A 78 -11.88 2.79 -4.97
CA LYS A 78 -11.56 2.07 -6.19
C LYS A 78 -10.90 3.01 -7.20
N THR A 79 -9.76 2.61 -7.71
CA THR A 79 -9.01 3.34 -8.73
C THR A 79 -9.64 3.12 -10.12
N ALA A 80 -9.90 4.19 -10.83
CA ALA A 80 -10.28 4.20 -12.23
C ALA A 80 -9.11 4.74 -13.05
N PHE A 81 -8.54 3.91 -13.92
CA PHE A 81 -7.42 4.30 -14.78
C PHE A 81 -7.90 5.09 -16.00
N ALA A 82 -7.14 6.10 -16.35
CA ALA A 82 -7.24 6.86 -17.57
C ALA A 82 -5.93 6.81 -18.36
N GLU A 83 -6.01 6.95 -19.66
CA GLU A 83 -4.82 7.09 -20.50
C GLU A 83 -4.01 8.33 -20.10
N ALA A 84 -2.70 8.27 -20.32
CA ALA A 84 -1.78 9.36 -20.04
C ALA A 84 -2.23 10.68 -20.70
N GLY A 85 -2.37 11.74 -19.88
CA GLY A 85 -2.81 13.07 -20.33
C GLY A 85 -4.32 13.23 -20.54
N LYS A 86 -5.14 12.25 -20.18
CA LYS A 86 -6.61 12.32 -20.30
C LYS A 86 -7.32 12.74 -19.02
N SER A 87 -6.69 12.63 -17.87
CA SER A 87 -7.25 13.12 -16.60
C SER A 87 -6.98 14.62 -16.41
N LYS A 88 -7.97 15.35 -15.85
CA LYS A 88 -7.83 16.76 -15.48
C LYS A 88 -6.61 17.05 -14.60
N TYR A 89 -6.29 16.14 -13.69
CA TYR A 89 -5.18 16.26 -12.75
C TYR A 89 -3.99 15.37 -13.09
N GLY A 90 -4.04 14.71 -14.25
CA GLY A 90 -2.97 13.83 -14.70
C GLY A 90 -1.65 14.55 -14.94
N ILE A 91 -0.56 13.91 -14.51
CA ILE A 91 0.82 14.40 -14.71
C ILE A 91 1.70 13.34 -15.40
N SER A 92 1.15 12.22 -15.82
CA SER A 92 1.91 11.14 -16.43
C SER A 92 2.74 11.59 -17.64
N GLN A 93 2.22 12.52 -18.45
CA GLN A 93 2.93 13.10 -19.60
C GLN A 93 4.12 14.00 -19.22
N TRP A 94 4.24 14.42 -17.97
CA TRP A 94 5.36 15.22 -17.47
C TRP A 94 6.50 14.36 -16.92
N LEU A 95 6.33 13.03 -16.93
CA LEU A 95 7.30 12.08 -16.41
C LEU A 95 8.19 11.50 -17.51
N THR A 96 9.47 11.47 -17.23
CA THR A 96 10.47 10.70 -17.97
C THR A 96 10.97 9.56 -17.09
N ILE A 97 10.91 8.33 -17.60
CA ILE A 97 11.29 7.13 -16.86
C ILE A 97 12.35 6.34 -17.63
N ALA A 98 13.39 5.91 -16.92
CA ALA A 98 14.46 5.10 -17.47
C ALA A 98 15.01 4.09 -16.44
N PRO A 99 15.13 2.81 -16.79
CA PRO A 99 14.65 2.17 -18.02
C PRO A 99 13.13 1.90 -17.99
N THR A 100 12.50 1.77 -19.16
CA THR A 100 11.06 1.39 -19.27
C THR A 100 10.85 -0.12 -19.45
N PHE A 101 11.91 -0.86 -19.78
CA PHE A 101 11.97 -2.31 -19.83
C PHE A 101 13.29 -2.79 -19.22
N PHE A 102 13.23 -3.83 -18.39
CA PHE A 102 14.43 -4.37 -17.74
C PHE A 102 14.19 -5.79 -17.23
N GLU A 103 15.30 -6.50 -17.00
CA GLU A 103 15.31 -7.80 -16.36
C GLU A 103 16.07 -7.76 -15.04
N VAL A 104 15.57 -8.49 -14.05
CA VAL A 104 16.20 -8.60 -12.74
C VAL A 104 16.54 -10.06 -12.46
N ALA A 105 17.82 -10.34 -12.26
CA ALA A 105 18.30 -11.66 -11.90
C ALA A 105 17.78 -12.09 -10.50
N PRO A 106 17.81 -13.41 -10.19
CA PRO A 106 17.52 -13.89 -8.84
C PRO A 106 18.35 -13.18 -7.78
N GLY A 107 17.72 -12.71 -6.69
CA GLY A 107 18.35 -11.97 -5.61
C GLY A 107 18.86 -10.57 -6.01
N GLY A 108 18.68 -10.13 -7.26
CA GLY A 108 19.14 -8.86 -7.77
C GLY A 108 18.12 -7.73 -7.63
N PHE A 109 18.52 -6.54 -8.08
CA PHE A 109 17.63 -5.39 -8.15
C PHE A 109 17.93 -4.52 -9.37
N GLN A 110 16.95 -3.72 -9.79
CA GLN A 110 17.06 -2.64 -10.76
C GLN A 110 16.60 -1.32 -10.15
N LYS A 111 17.36 -0.25 -10.37
CA LYS A 111 16.94 1.12 -10.08
C LYS A 111 16.33 1.74 -11.32
N ILE A 112 15.19 2.40 -11.15
CA ILE A 112 14.45 3.12 -12.17
C ILE A 112 14.51 4.59 -11.80
N LYS A 113 14.99 5.43 -12.71
CA LYS A 113 14.97 6.88 -12.55
C LYS A 113 13.61 7.40 -13.00
N VAL A 114 12.97 8.16 -12.12
CA VAL A 114 11.66 8.79 -12.35
C VAL A 114 11.89 10.30 -12.27
N THR A 115 11.86 10.98 -13.39
CA THR A 115 12.06 12.44 -13.48
C THR A 115 10.73 13.10 -13.79
N LEU A 116 10.28 13.99 -12.91
CA LEU A 116 9.13 14.85 -13.14
C LEU A 116 9.63 16.21 -13.65
N ASN A 117 9.14 16.64 -14.83
CA ASN A 117 9.45 17.90 -15.46
C ASN A 117 8.17 18.73 -15.49
N ILE A 118 8.07 19.75 -14.64
CA ILE A 118 6.89 20.61 -14.58
C ILE A 118 6.95 21.62 -15.73
N PRO A 119 5.96 21.69 -16.63
CA PRO A 119 5.91 22.71 -17.68
C PRO A 119 5.90 24.11 -17.07
N ASP A 120 6.54 25.06 -17.75
CA ASP A 120 6.52 26.47 -17.36
C ASP A 120 5.27 27.17 -17.85
N THR A 121 4.11 26.79 -17.31
CA THR A 121 2.79 27.35 -17.66
C THR A 121 1.97 27.55 -16.38
N GLY A 122 1.07 28.54 -16.37
CA GLY A 122 0.15 28.76 -15.25
C GLY A 122 -0.76 27.54 -14.93
N PHE A 123 -1.01 26.71 -15.93
CA PHE A 123 -1.79 25.48 -15.76
C PHE A 123 -1.08 24.40 -14.91
N SER A 124 0.24 24.41 -14.86
CA SER A 124 1.04 23.46 -14.06
C SER A 124 1.12 23.82 -12.58
N ASN A 125 0.62 24.99 -12.18
CA ASN A 125 0.62 25.44 -10.79
C ASN A 125 -0.59 24.88 -10.02
N ARG A 126 -0.77 23.59 -10.03
CA ARG A 126 -1.85 22.86 -9.37
C ARG A 126 -1.40 21.48 -8.88
N ALA A 127 -2.13 20.92 -7.95
CA ALA A 127 -1.95 19.52 -7.57
C ALA A 127 -2.15 18.59 -8.78
N GLY A 128 -1.37 17.53 -8.84
CA GLY A 128 -1.48 16.52 -9.88
C GLY A 128 -0.95 15.18 -9.43
N TRP A 129 -1.42 14.12 -10.10
CA TRP A 129 -1.04 12.75 -9.75
C TRP A 129 -1.09 11.81 -10.93
N CYS A 130 -0.34 10.73 -10.80
CA CYS A 130 -0.41 9.58 -11.72
C CYS A 130 0.07 8.31 -11.02
N LEU A 131 -0.05 7.20 -11.71
CA LEU A 131 0.38 5.90 -11.23
C LEU A 131 1.39 5.30 -12.21
N MET A 132 2.58 4.96 -11.72
CA MET A 132 3.55 4.17 -12.45
C MET A 132 3.33 2.69 -12.10
N MET A 133 3.00 1.88 -13.11
CA MET A 133 2.85 0.44 -12.98
C MET A 133 4.15 -0.25 -13.38
N VAL A 134 4.69 -1.09 -12.49
CA VAL A 134 5.78 -2.02 -12.77
C VAL A 134 5.13 -3.37 -13.07
N GLU A 135 4.99 -3.69 -14.35
CA GLU A 135 4.29 -4.90 -14.81
C GLU A 135 5.25 -6.03 -15.14
N GLU A 136 5.01 -7.19 -14.54
CA GLU A 136 5.77 -8.40 -14.91
C GLU A 136 5.42 -8.84 -16.34
N ARG A 137 6.45 -9.11 -17.13
CA ARG A 137 6.33 -9.66 -18.48
C ARG A 137 6.74 -11.14 -18.47
N LYS A 138 5.80 -12.02 -18.71
CA LYS A 138 6.06 -13.47 -18.89
C LYS A 138 6.11 -13.79 -20.38
N LYS A 139 7.12 -14.55 -20.78
CA LYS A 139 7.14 -15.14 -22.12
C LYS A 139 5.98 -16.14 -22.23
N ARG A 140 5.17 -16.01 -23.28
CA ARG A 140 4.26 -17.09 -23.65
C ARG A 140 5.13 -18.27 -24.07
N GLU A 141 5.11 -19.35 -23.32
CA GLU A 141 5.62 -20.61 -23.84
C GLU A 141 4.69 -21.00 -25.01
N THR A 142 5.25 -21.13 -26.19
CA THR A 142 4.55 -21.72 -27.33
C THR A 142 4.23 -23.15 -26.92
N ILE A 143 2.96 -23.47 -26.76
CA ILE A 143 2.51 -24.83 -26.61
C ILE A 143 2.85 -25.51 -27.94
N ASP A 144 3.91 -26.32 -27.96
CA ASP A 144 4.26 -27.14 -29.09
C ASP A 144 3.13 -28.17 -29.34
N ASN A 145 2.24 -27.83 -30.24
CA ASN A 145 1.14 -28.69 -30.69
C ASN A 145 1.69 -29.84 -31.50
N LYS A 146 2.43 -30.76 -30.88
CA LYS A 146 2.85 -32.05 -31.48
C LYS A 146 1.79 -33.14 -31.37
N SER A 147 0.62 -32.86 -30.82
CA SER A 147 -0.48 -33.80 -30.79
C SER A 147 -1.56 -33.42 -31.81
N SER A 148 -1.89 -34.39 -32.67
CA SER A 148 -2.87 -34.32 -33.77
C SER A 148 -4.33 -34.13 -33.30
N ASP A 149 -4.59 -33.96 -32.03
CA ASP A 149 -5.92 -33.66 -31.47
C ASP A 149 -6.13 -32.17 -31.39
N LYS A 150 -7.12 -31.66 -32.12
CA LYS A 150 -7.60 -30.28 -32.17
C LYS A 150 -8.22 -29.82 -30.85
N LYS A 151 -7.54 -29.98 -29.74
CA LYS A 151 -7.99 -29.40 -28.45
C LYS A 151 -7.39 -27.99 -28.30
N ILE A 152 -8.22 -26.96 -28.43
CA ILE A 152 -7.81 -25.59 -28.11
C ILE A 152 -7.65 -25.52 -26.58
N SER A 153 -6.40 -25.46 -26.12
CA SER A 153 -6.09 -25.25 -24.71
C SER A 153 -5.99 -23.74 -24.44
N LEU A 154 -6.95 -23.19 -23.68
CA LEU A 154 -6.90 -21.82 -23.17
C LEU A 154 -6.11 -21.81 -21.86
N GLY A 155 -4.85 -21.34 -21.92
CA GLY A 155 -4.03 -21.13 -20.73
C GLY A 155 -4.14 -19.68 -20.24
N VAL A 156 -4.42 -19.48 -18.95
CA VAL A 156 -4.32 -18.18 -18.28
C VAL A 156 -2.96 -18.10 -17.61
N ILE A 157 -2.16 -17.10 -17.98
CA ILE A 157 -0.86 -16.84 -17.35
C ILE A 157 -1.06 -15.65 -16.38
N PRO A 158 -1.10 -15.88 -15.06
CA PRO A 158 -1.19 -14.78 -14.10
C PRO A 158 0.10 -13.95 -14.12
N THR A 159 -0.04 -12.64 -14.18
CA THR A 159 1.06 -11.67 -14.09
C THR A 159 0.80 -10.72 -12.91
N PHE A 160 1.87 -10.17 -12.34
CA PHE A 160 1.78 -9.20 -11.27
C PHE A 160 2.10 -7.79 -11.80
N ALA A 161 1.43 -6.80 -11.21
CA ALA A 161 1.72 -5.40 -11.44
C ALA A 161 1.79 -4.68 -10.09
N PHE A 162 2.81 -3.85 -9.92
CA PHE A 162 3.04 -3.06 -8.71
C PHE A 162 2.84 -1.60 -9.04
N GLY A 163 1.97 -0.92 -8.27
CA GLY A 163 1.70 0.51 -8.44
C GLY A 163 2.64 1.36 -7.57
N VAL A 164 3.24 2.37 -8.19
CA VAL A 164 3.94 3.45 -7.49
C VAL A 164 3.16 4.73 -7.71
N TYR A 165 2.58 5.27 -6.64
CA TYR A 165 1.81 6.49 -6.68
C TYR A 165 2.74 7.70 -6.73
N ILE A 166 2.51 8.59 -7.68
CA ILE A 166 3.31 9.81 -7.89
C ILE A 166 2.39 11.00 -7.69
N TYR A 167 2.75 11.84 -6.74
CA TYR A 167 2.00 13.03 -6.33
C TYR A 167 2.84 14.28 -6.52
N GLN A 168 2.22 15.35 -7.01
CA GLN A 168 2.77 16.67 -7.13
C GLN A 168 1.85 17.66 -6.41
N ASN A 169 2.37 18.33 -5.38
CA ASN A 169 1.72 19.45 -4.71
C ASN A 169 2.64 20.66 -4.84
N PRO A 170 2.36 21.63 -5.73
CA PRO A 170 3.19 22.83 -5.84
C PRO A 170 3.22 23.61 -4.52
N PRO A 171 4.30 24.36 -4.21
CA PRO A 171 4.38 25.15 -2.98
C PRO A 171 3.29 26.20 -2.80
N THR A 172 2.62 26.57 -3.90
CA THR A 172 1.49 27.52 -3.93
C THR A 172 0.15 26.88 -3.54
N VAL A 173 0.06 25.54 -3.60
CA VAL A 173 -1.11 24.77 -3.20
C VAL A 173 -0.96 24.44 -1.71
N GLN A 174 -1.55 25.29 -0.86
CA GLN A 174 -1.42 25.16 0.61
C GLN A 174 -2.67 24.67 1.31
N ASN A 175 -3.81 24.65 0.58
CA ASN A 175 -5.08 24.20 1.14
C ASN A 175 -5.30 22.71 0.83
N ASN A 176 -4.94 21.85 1.78
CA ASN A 176 -5.18 20.41 1.77
C ASN A 176 -6.23 20.00 2.82
N LYS A 177 -7.21 20.88 3.09
CA LYS A 177 -8.22 20.68 4.11
C LYS A 177 -9.15 19.52 3.78
N VAL A 178 -9.28 18.58 4.71
CA VAL A 178 -10.26 17.49 4.67
C VAL A 178 -11.28 17.72 5.77
N GLU A 179 -12.54 17.55 5.45
CA GLU A 179 -13.66 17.71 6.38
C GLU A 179 -14.38 16.39 6.63
N ILE A 180 -14.83 16.21 7.84
CA ILE A 180 -15.75 15.12 8.23
C ILE A 180 -17.14 15.49 7.76
N LYS A 181 -17.68 14.77 6.77
CA LYS A 181 -19.04 15.02 6.25
C LYS A 181 -20.09 14.17 6.93
N ASN A 182 -19.72 12.98 7.37
CA ASN A 182 -20.64 12.09 8.09
C ASN A 182 -19.86 11.18 9.04
N PHE A 183 -20.44 10.97 10.21
CA PHE A 183 -19.91 10.06 11.22
C PHE A 183 -21.08 9.36 11.89
N VAL A 184 -21.35 8.11 11.51
CA VAL A 184 -22.54 7.36 11.92
C VAL A 184 -22.21 5.92 12.28
N SER A 185 -23.03 5.36 13.17
CA SER A 185 -23.02 3.93 13.46
C SER A 185 -23.99 3.22 12.53
N SER A 186 -23.51 2.24 11.79
CA SER A 186 -24.32 1.43 10.88
C SER A 186 -24.30 -0.06 11.26
N LEU A 187 -25.44 -0.72 11.08
CA LEU A 187 -25.57 -2.17 11.23
C LEU A 187 -25.78 -2.76 9.85
N PRO A 188 -24.82 -3.56 9.33
CA PRO A 188 -24.97 -4.21 8.04
C PRO A 188 -26.18 -5.13 7.99
N ALA A 189 -26.71 -5.41 6.79
CA ALA A 189 -27.88 -6.25 6.58
C ALA A 189 -27.73 -7.68 7.16
N ASN A 190 -26.49 -8.18 7.24
CA ASN A 190 -26.17 -9.49 7.84
C ASN A 190 -26.16 -9.47 9.38
N LYS A 191 -26.32 -8.32 10.03
CA LYS A 191 -26.37 -8.09 11.49
C LYS A 191 -25.21 -8.70 12.30
N LYS A 192 -24.11 -9.10 11.68
CA LYS A 192 -23.01 -9.80 12.37
C LYS A 192 -22.04 -8.87 13.10
N SER A 193 -21.86 -7.64 12.61
CA SER A 193 -21.02 -6.63 13.26
C SER A 193 -21.52 -5.25 12.92
N ARG A 194 -21.49 -4.36 13.91
CA ARG A 194 -21.77 -2.93 13.72
C ARG A 194 -20.50 -2.26 13.21
N ASN A 195 -20.63 -1.27 12.34
CA ASN A 195 -19.52 -0.44 11.88
C ASN A 195 -19.72 1.01 12.29
N ILE A 196 -18.63 1.74 12.45
CA ILE A 196 -18.64 3.21 12.39
C ILE A 196 -18.26 3.60 10.97
N GLU A 197 -19.11 4.36 10.31
CA GLU A 197 -18.86 4.98 9.01
C GLU A 197 -18.28 6.37 9.20
N PHE A 198 -17.20 6.65 8.50
CA PHE A 198 -16.48 7.89 8.54
C PHE A 198 -16.37 8.42 7.11
N ALA A 199 -17.26 9.34 6.72
CA ALA A 199 -17.25 9.96 5.41
C ALA A 199 -16.44 11.26 5.45
N LEU A 200 -15.43 11.35 4.58
CA LEU A 200 -14.49 12.46 4.49
C LEU A 200 -14.54 13.08 3.09
N GLU A 201 -14.29 14.37 3.00
CA GLU A 201 -14.18 15.12 1.73
C GLU A 201 -12.97 16.05 1.78
N ASN A 202 -12.11 15.97 0.77
CA ASN A 202 -11.07 16.98 0.56
C ASN A 202 -11.70 18.20 -0.11
N VAL A 203 -11.89 19.26 0.66
CA VAL A 203 -12.44 20.53 0.21
C VAL A 203 -11.37 21.53 -0.20
N GLY A 204 -10.11 21.13 -0.13
CA GLY A 204 -8.95 21.90 -0.55
C GLY A 204 -8.59 21.70 -2.02
N ASP A 205 -7.52 22.34 -2.44
CA ASP A 205 -6.93 22.27 -3.77
C ASP A 205 -5.64 21.42 -3.81
N GLY A 206 -5.15 20.98 -2.65
CA GLY A 206 -3.99 20.13 -2.47
C GLY A 206 -4.33 18.67 -2.15
N ILE A 207 -3.39 17.78 -2.44
CA ILE A 207 -3.47 16.37 -2.07
C ILE A 207 -3.28 16.27 -0.55
N ALA A 208 -4.25 15.68 0.14
CA ALA A 208 -4.21 15.50 1.58
C ALA A 208 -3.73 14.09 1.97
N PHE A 209 -2.76 14.03 2.88
CA PHE A 209 -2.26 12.79 3.47
C PHE A 209 -2.76 12.73 4.91
N CYS A 210 -3.75 11.88 5.17
CA CYS A 210 -4.53 11.91 6.39
C CYS A 210 -4.28 10.70 7.28
N ILE A 211 -4.53 10.90 8.57
CA ILE A 211 -4.60 9.84 9.58
C ILE A 211 -5.96 9.94 10.27
N ALA A 212 -6.71 8.84 10.29
CA ALA A 212 -7.97 8.78 11.03
C ALA A 212 -8.06 7.54 11.91
N TYR A 213 -8.72 7.70 13.03
CA TYR A 213 -9.03 6.62 13.96
C TYR A 213 -10.32 6.91 14.72
N VAL A 214 -10.84 5.90 15.40
CA VAL A 214 -12.03 6.02 16.26
C VAL A 214 -11.66 5.59 17.67
N GLU A 215 -12.02 6.38 18.65
CA GLU A 215 -11.93 6.05 20.08
C GLU A 215 -13.32 5.70 20.60
N LEU A 216 -13.44 4.54 21.21
CA LEU A 216 -14.66 4.06 21.85
C LEU A 216 -14.53 4.20 23.35
N THR A 217 -15.57 4.70 24.01
CA THR A 217 -15.68 4.76 25.47
C THR A 217 -16.98 4.10 25.92
N ASN A 218 -16.90 3.08 26.75
CA ASN A 218 -18.06 2.54 27.44
C ASN A 218 -18.50 3.53 28.51
N LEU A 219 -19.69 4.11 28.36
CA LEU A 219 -20.17 5.19 29.24
C LEU A 219 -20.50 4.74 30.68
N LYS A 220 -20.66 3.43 30.90
CA LYS A 220 -20.91 2.87 32.23
C LYS A 220 -19.62 2.59 33.00
N THR A 221 -18.60 2.06 32.30
CA THR A 221 -17.37 1.61 32.95
C THR A 221 -16.21 2.58 32.79
N GLY A 222 -16.31 3.55 31.87
CA GLY A 222 -15.22 4.45 31.49
C GLY A 222 -14.11 3.79 30.68
N LYS A 223 -14.24 2.51 30.34
CA LYS A 223 -13.24 1.77 29.56
C LYS A 223 -13.12 2.34 28.16
N GLN A 224 -11.90 2.68 27.76
CA GLN A 224 -11.58 3.24 26.45
C GLN A 224 -10.87 2.22 25.57
N GLN A 225 -11.11 2.30 24.26
CA GLN A 225 -10.46 1.49 23.24
C GLN A 225 -10.30 2.30 21.95
N LYS A 226 -9.09 2.34 21.41
CA LYS A 226 -8.80 2.91 20.10
C LYS A 226 -8.95 1.83 19.03
N LEU A 227 -9.76 2.09 18.01
CA LEU A 227 -9.86 1.25 16.83
C LEU A 227 -8.66 1.47 15.91
N MET A 228 -8.53 0.60 14.90
CA MET A 228 -7.42 0.61 13.95
C MET A 228 -7.20 1.99 13.33
N VAL A 229 -5.98 2.50 13.43
CA VAL A 229 -5.56 3.74 12.76
C VAL A 229 -5.44 3.50 11.25
N LYS A 230 -6.10 4.35 10.47
CA LYS A 230 -6.01 4.32 9.00
C LYS A 230 -5.17 5.51 8.52
N ARG A 231 -4.22 5.23 7.62
CA ARG A 231 -3.48 6.24 6.86
C ARG A 231 -3.89 6.16 5.41
N PHE A 232 -4.19 7.30 4.80
CA PHE A 232 -4.73 7.36 3.46
C PHE A 232 -4.49 8.71 2.79
N THR A 233 -4.71 8.74 1.47
CA THR A 233 -4.63 9.95 0.67
C THR A 233 -6.01 10.28 0.13
N ILE A 234 -6.41 11.55 0.21
CA ILE A 234 -7.62 12.07 -0.45
C ILE A 234 -7.20 13.15 -1.45
N LEU A 235 -7.53 12.91 -2.71
CA LEU A 235 -7.26 13.82 -3.82
C LEU A 235 -8.22 15.02 -3.77
N PRO A 236 -7.84 16.21 -4.28
CA PRO A 236 -8.70 17.38 -4.32
C PRO A 236 -10.07 17.11 -4.89
N GLY A 237 -11.14 17.52 -4.18
CA GLY A 237 -12.53 17.34 -4.56
C GLY A 237 -13.06 15.90 -4.40
N ASN A 238 -12.24 14.96 -3.95
CA ASN A 238 -12.67 13.57 -3.76
C ASN A 238 -13.26 13.35 -2.37
N LYS A 239 -14.17 12.37 -2.32
CA LYS A 239 -14.79 11.87 -1.10
C LYS A 239 -14.30 10.46 -0.81
N ARG A 240 -14.20 10.10 0.46
CA ARG A 240 -13.81 8.76 0.88
C ARG A 240 -14.65 8.31 2.07
N ASN A 241 -15.19 7.10 1.96
CA ASN A 241 -15.93 6.46 3.04
C ASN A 241 -15.10 5.35 3.66
N TYR A 242 -14.84 5.48 4.95
CA TYR A 242 -14.11 4.46 5.71
C TYR A 242 -15.04 3.77 6.69
N LEU A 243 -14.92 2.44 6.75
CA LEU A 243 -15.61 1.62 7.72
C LEU A 243 -14.62 1.19 8.80
N PHE A 244 -15.00 1.42 10.05
CA PHE A 244 -14.30 0.93 11.22
C PHE A 244 -15.17 -0.14 11.88
N PRO A 245 -14.87 -1.44 11.66
CA PRO A 245 -15.65 -2.51 12.28
C PRO A 245 -15.49 -2.46 13.80
N LEU A 246 -16.61 -2.54 14.51
CA LEU A 246 -16.59 -2.65 15.96
C LEU A 246 -16.14 -4.06 16.38
N PRO A 247 -15.41 -4.19 17.48
CA PRO A 247 -15.11 -5.48 18.07
C PRO A 247 -16.40 -6.27 18.36
N THR A 248 -16.38 -7.55 18.07
CA THR A 248 -17.53 -8.44 18.29
C THR A 248 -17.75 -8.84 19.75
N ASN A 249 -16.79 -8.54 20.61
CA ASN A 249 -16.78 -8.85 22.05
C ASN A 249 -17.00 -7.60 22.92
N LEU A 250 -17.65 -6.55 22.38
CA LEU A 250 -18.04 -5.41 23.20
C LEU A 250 -19.07 -5.85 24.24
N GLU A 251 -18.88 -5.38 25.46
CA GLU A 251 -19.85 -5.57 26.55
C GLU A 251 -21.15 -4.83 26.23
N PRO A 252 -22.34 -5.39 26.57
CA PRO A 252 -23.59 -4.66 26.41
C PRO A 252 -23.58 -3.32 27.14
N GLY A 253 -24.16 -2.31 26.53
CA GLY A 253 -24.26 -0.98 27.11
C GLY A 253 -24.10 0.17 26.12
N LYS A 254 -24.15 1.39 26.67
CA LYS A 254 -24.06 2.62 25.88
C LYS A 254 -22.60 3.03 25.69
N TYR A 255 -22.24 3.36 24.46
CA TYR A 255 -20.89 3.78 24.06
C TYR A 255 -20.92 5.17 23.45
N SER A 256 -19.87 5.96 23.73
CA SER A 256 -19.46 7.09 22.91
C SER A 256 -18.39 6.63 21.92
N ALA A 257 -18.49 7.07 20.67
CA ALA A 257 -17.47 6.94 19.65
C ALA A 257 -17.01 8.33 19.21
N VAL A 258 -15.71 8.58 19.27
CA VAL A 258 -15.08 9.81 18.79
C VAL A 258 -14.21 9.47 17.60
N GLY A 259 -14.58 9.97 16.41
CA GLY A 259 -13.78 9.89 15.20
C GLY A 259 -12.82 11.06 15.15
N VAL A 260 -11.53 10.79 15.02
CA VAL A 260 -10.47 11.80 14.97
C VAL A 260 -9.81 11.77 13.59
N LEU A 261 -9.65 12.95 12.99
CA LEU A 261 -8.97 13.19 11.73
C LEU A 261 -7.79 14.14 11.96
N ASP A 262 -6.57 13.68 11.66
CA ASP A 262 -5.31 14.44 11.74
C ASP A 262 -5.09 15.16 13.08
N GLU A 263 -5.72 14.67 14.17
CA GLU A 263 -5.69 15.29 15.51
C GLU A 263 -6.26 16.72 15.57
N VAL A 264 -6.90 17.20 14.51
CA VAL A 264 -7.43 18.57 14.35
C VAL A 264 -8.95 18.59 14.30
N GLU A 265 -9.56 17.66 13.56
CA GLU A 265 -11.01 17.55 13.47
C GLU A 265 -11.51 16.29 14.18
N ALA A 266 -12.65 16.41 14.85
CA ALA A 266 -13.31 15.31 15.52
C ALA A 266 -14.83 15.36 15.32
N ALA A 267 -15.43 14.16 15.28
CA ALA A 267 -16.88 13.97 15.31
C ALA A 267 -17.22 12.94 16.37
N GLU A 268 -18.37 13.12 17.02
CA GLU A 268 -18.83 12.25 18.09
C GLU A 268 -20.23 11.69 17.79
N LEU A 269 -20.46 10.46 18.21
CA LEU A 269 -21.77 9.83 18.22
C LEU A 269 -21.90 8.90 19.45
N THR A 270 -23.13 8.58 19.82
CA THR A 270 -23.41 7.57 20.83
C THR A 270 -24.25 6.44 20.20
N PHE A 271 -24.02 5.20 20.64
CA PHE A 271 -24.79 4.05 20.22
C PHE A 271 -24.89 3.03 21.35
N GLU A 272 -25.80 2.09 21.21
CA GLU A 272 -26.03 1.04 22.19
C GLU A 272 -25.65 -0.33 21.61
N VAL A 273 -25.00 -1.14 22.44
CA VAL A 273 -24.67 -2.55 22.17
C VAL A 273 -25.61 -3.40 23.03
N GLU A 274 -26.39 -4.27 22.38
CA GLU A 274 -27.33 -5.20 23.02
C GLU A 274 -26.64 -6.46 23.57
#